data_728103108fbced4b6944cad08d612d6b
#
_entry.id   728103108fbced4b6944cad08d612d6b
#
_cell.length_a   1.000
_cell.length_b   1.000
_cell.length_c   1.000
_cell.angle_alpha   90.00
_cell.angle_beta   90.00
_cell.angle_gamma   90.00
#
_symmetry.space_group_name_H-M   'P 1'
#
loop_
_entity.id
_entity.type
_entity.pdbx_description
1 polymer ?
#
loop_
_entity_poly.entity_id
_entity_poly.type
_entity_poly.pdbx_seq_one_letter_code
_entity_poly.pdbx_strand_id
1 'polypeptide(L)'
;MVYLSDDAYTRQYEVDLLKEMSGQRKGNKIVAVMSRADEAVSALVDYTVVYDLEGDNENVLLGLDYILFAQTLAVLKSLAMAITPDNPCPTGEVNRVVKGVTLYPYTRK
;
A
#
# COMPACT_ATOMS: atom_id res chain seq x y z
N MET A 1 -3.87 -3.83 -3.98
CA MET A 1 -3.58 -2.43 -4.33
C MET A 1 -2.24 -2.39 -5.02
N VAL A 2 -2.11 -1.56 -6.03
CA VAL A 2 -0.85 -1.33 -6.75
C VAL A 2 -0.57 0.17 -6.71
N TYR A 3 0.63 0.52 -6.30
CA TYR A 3 1.13 1.89 -6.26
C TYR A 3 1.99 2.12 -7.49
N LEU A 4 1.75 3.21 -8.20
CA LEU A 4 2.45 3.53 -9.44
C LEU A 4 3.43 4.66 -9.20
N SER A 5 4.68 4.42 -9.60
CA SER A 5 5.74 5.42 -9.53
C SER A 5 5.59 6.47 -10.64
N ASP A 6 6.20 7.64 -10.47
CA ASP A 6 6.31 8.66 -11.52
C ASP A 6 7.51 8.43 -12.45
N ASP A 7 8.44 7.55 -12.06
CA ASP A 7 9.55 7.15 -12.90
C ASP A 7 9.07 6.33 -14.09
N ALA A 8 9.30 6.83 -15.30
CA ALA A 8 8.79 6.23 -16.53
C ALA A 8 9.31 4.82 -16.80
N TYR A 9 10.51 4.49 -16.32
CA TYR A 9 11.09 3.16 -16.50
C TYR A 9 10.43 2.16 -15.57
N THR A 10 10.33 2.47 -14.28
CA THR A 10 9.70 1.62 -13.26
C THR A 10 8.22 1.42 -13.55
N ARG A 11 7.53 2.48 -13.96
CA ARG A 11 6.09 2.45 -14.24
C ARG A 11 5.70 1.43 -15.31
N GLN A 12 6.55 1.14 -16.27
CA GLN A 12 6.27 0.13 -17.30
C GLN A 12 6.05 -1.25 -16.69
N TYR A 13 6.90 -1.66 -15.74
CA TYR A 13 6.77 -2.94 -15.03
C TYR A 13 5.52 -3.01 -14.16
N GLU A 14 5.19 -1.89 -13.52
CA GLU A 14 3.98 -1.78 -12.68
C GLU A 14 2.70 -1.89 -13.52
N VAL A 15 2.68 -1.26 -14.70
CA VAL A 15 1.55 -1.38 -15.66
C VAL A 15 1.44 -2.79 -16.23
N ASP A 16 2.55 -3.45 -16.52
CA ASP A 16 2.53 -4.83 -17.00
C ASP A 16 2.02 -5.79 -15.93
N LEU A 17 2.40 -5.58 -14.68
CA LEU A 17 1.82 -6.29 -13.53
C LEU A 17 0.30 -6.07 -13.45
N LEU A 18 -0.17 -4.84 -13.63
CA LEU A 18 -1.60 -4.53 -13.62
C LEU A 18 -2.36 -5.25 -14.75
N LYS A 19 -1.79 -5.31 -15.95
CA LYS A 19 -2.37 -6.06 -17.08
C LYS A 19 -2.51 -7.53 -16.74
N GLU A 20 -1.47 -8.13 -16.18
CA GLU A 20 -1.49 -9.52 -15.76
C GLU A 20 -2.55 -9.77 -14.68
N MET A 21 -2.56 -8.96 -13.63
CA MET A 21 -3.55 -9.06 -12.55
C MET A 21 -4.98 -8.86 -13.06
N SER A 22 -5.18 -7.93 -13.99
CA SER A 22 -6.49 -7.69 -14.61
C SER A 22 -6.98 -8.88 -15.41
N GLY A 23 -6.09 -9.56 -16.13
CA GLY A 23 -6.40 -10.78 -16.89
C GLY A 23 -6.71 -12.00 -16.01
N GLN A 24 -6.16 -12.05 -14.82
CA GLN A 24 -6.29 -13.18 -13.88
C GLN A 24 -7.36 -12.96 -12.79
N ARG A 25 -8.25 -11.99 -12.94
CA ARG A 25 -9.25 -11.65 -11.91
C ARG A 25 -10.08 -12.87 -11.47
N LYS A 26 -10.03 -13.17 -10.17
CA LYS A 26 -10.85 -14.22 -9.52
C LYS A 26 -11.81 -13.60 -8.48
N GLY A 27 -12.50 -12.51 -8.87
CA GLY A 27 -13.41 -11.80 -7.98
C GLY A 27 -12.74 -10.75 -7.05
N ASN A 28 -11.43 -10.63 -7.10
CA ASN A 28 -10.69 -9.60 -6.36
C ASN A 28 -10.85 -8.22 -6.99
N LYS A 29 -10.88 -7.19 -6.16
CA LYS A 29 -10.87 -5.80 -6.60
C LYS A 29 -9.44 -5.28 -6.69
N ILE A 30 -9.14 -4.58 -7.78
CA ILE A 30 -7.84 -3.94 -8.00
C ILE A 30 -8.01 -2.44 -7.81
N VAL A 31 -7.13 -1.87 -6.99
CA VAL A 31 -7.04 -0.43 -6.77
C VAL A 31 -5.66 0.04 -7.22
N ALA A 32 -5.61 0.99 -8.14
CA ALA A 32 -4.39 1.69 -8.51
C ALA A 32 -4.30 3.02 -7.75
N VAL A 33 -3.12 3.30 -7.19
CA VAL A 33 -2.82 4.56 -6.50
C VAL A 33 -1.70 5.25 -7.27
N MET A 34 -1.92 6.50 -7.65
CA MET A 34 -1.00 7.24 -8.52
C MET A 34 -1.03 8.75 -8.24
N SER A 35 0.03 9.43 -8.60
CA SER A 35 0.19 10.88 -8.45
C SER A 35 -0.66 11.66 -9.46
N ARG A 36 -0.81 11.13 -10.68
CA ARG A 36 -1.54 11.77 -11.78
C ARG A 36 -2.48 10.77 -12.44
N ALA A 37 -3.59 11.28 -12.94
CA ALA A 37 -4.57 10.47 -13.66
C ALA A 37 -3.96 9.85 -14.94
N ASP A 38 -4.30 8.59 -15.18
CA ASP A 38 -3.87 7.82 -16.35
C ASP A 38 -5.04 6.95 -16.81
N GLU A 39 -5.58 7.28 -17.98
CA GLU A 39 -6.74 6.59 -18.52
C GLU A 39 -6.45 5.13 -18.88
N ALA A 40 -5.23 4.83 -19.34
CA ALA A 40 -4.85 3.47 -19.69
C ALA A 40 -4.78 2.57 -18.44
N VAL A 41 -4.28 3.11 -17.33
CA VAL A 41 -4.28 2.44 -16.02
C VAL A 41 -5.71 2.29 -15.49
N SER A 42 -6.51 3.35 -15.60
CA SER A 42 -7.90 3.35 -15.11
C SER A 42 -8.75 2.28 -15.79
N ALA A 43 -8.49 1.97 -17.05
CA ALA A 43 -9.18 0.90 -17.78
C ALA A 43 -8.84 -0.52 -17.28
N LEU A 44 -7.73 -0.70 -16.57
CA LEU A 44 -7.25 -2.00 -16.08
C LEU A 44 -7.73 -2.34 -14.67
N VAL A 45 -8.26 -1.37 -13.93
CA VAL A 45 -8.53 -1.50 -12.49
C VAL A 45 -10.00 -1.24 -12.15
N ASP A 46 -10.43 -1.60 -10.94
CA ASP A 46 -11.78 -1.31 -10.47
C ASP A 46 -11.90 0.09 -9.87
N TYR A 47 -10.84 0.56 -9.24
CA TYR A 47 -10.78 1.87 -8.58
C TYR A 47 -9.43 2.51 -8.78
N THR A 48 -9.44 3.84 -8.91
CA THR A 48 -8.25 4.67 -8.93
C THR A 48 -8.27 5.65 -7.76
N VAL A 49 -7.10 5.87 -7.16
CA VAL A 49 -6.84 6.94 -6.21
C VAL A 49 -5.78 7.83 -6.81
N VAL A 50 -6.13 9.07 -7.09
CA VAL A 50 -5.24 10.05 -7.70
C VAL A 50 -4.99 11.18 -6.72
N TYR A 51 -3.72 11.44 -6.43
CA TYR A 51 -3.33 12.54 -5.53
C TYR A 51 -3.29 13.89 -6.23
N ASP A 52 -3.25 13.89 -7.57
CA ASP A 52 -3.20 15.09 -8.43
C ASP A 52 -2.07 16.06 -8.03
N LEU A 53 -0.88 15.49 -7.87
CA LEU A 53 0.31 16.26 -7.49
C LEU A 53 0.92 16.96 -8.69
N GLU A 54 1.17 18.26 -8.54
CA GLU A 54 1.86 19.06 -9.54
C GLU A 54 3.38 18.92 -9.43
N GLY A 55 4.07 19.04 -10.58
CA GLY A 55 5.53 19.00 -10.65
C GLY A 55 6.14 17.59 -10.76
N ASP A 56 7.46 17.54 -10.74
CA ASP A 56 8.21 16.28 -10.70
C ASP A 56 8.32 15.82 -9.25
N ASN A 57 7.66 14.72 -8.94
CA ASN A 57 7.66 14.15 -7.60
C ASN A 57 8.74 13.08 -7.49
N GLU A 58 9.60 13.20 -6.50
CA GLU A 58 10.54 12.14 -6.18
C GLU A 58 9.77 10.92 -5.64
N ASN A 59 10.01 9.74 -6.20
CA ASN A 59 9.33 8.50 -5.82
C ASN A 59 9.40 8.21 -4.32
N VAL A 60 10.47 8.64 -3.66
CA VAL A 60 10.62 8.47 -2.19
C VAL A 60 9.55 9.27 -1.44
N LEU A 61 9.26 10.50 -1.86
CA LEU A 61 8.24 11.34 -1.24
C LEU A 61 6.84 10.81 -1.54
N LEU A 62 6.59 10.38 -2.78
CA LEU A 62 5.34 9.69 -3.14
C LEU A 62 5.06 8.47 -2.26
N GLY A 63 6.09 7.74 -1.87
CA GLY A 63 5.95 6.60 -0.96
C GLY A 63 5.34 6.98 0.39
N LEU A 64 5.61 8.18 0.90
CA LEU A 64 5.01 8.68 2.13
C LEU A 64 3.51 8.99 1.97
N ASP A 65 3.12 9.57 0.85
CA ASP A 65 1.71 9.84 0.54
C ASP A 65 0.94 8.54 0.33
N TYR A 66 1.52 7.59 -0.37
CA TYR A 66 0.90 6.30 -0.64
C TYR A 66 0.70 5.45 0.62
N ILE A 67 1.64 5.49 1.57
CA ILE A 67 1.50 4.76 2.83
C ILE A 67 0.34 5.29 3.67
N LEU A 68 0.06 6.58 3.59
CA LEU A 68 -1.06 7.20 4.29
C LEU A 68 -2.40 6.61 3.86
N PHE A 69 -2.59 6.42 2.55
CA PHE A 69 -3.76 5.75 2.00
C PHE A 69 -3.86 4.29 2.49
N ALA A 70 -2.75 3.55 2.42
CA ALA A 70 -2.71 2.16 2.85
C ALA A 70 -3.08 1.99 4.33
N GLN A 71 -2.52 2.84 5.19
CA GLN A 71 -2.79 2.82 6.63
C GLN A 71 -4.24 3.20 6.94
N THR A 72 -4.76 4.24 6.28
CA THR A 72 -6.16 4.66 6.45
C THR A 72 -7.11 3.54 6.03
N LEU A 73 -6.89 2.93 4.88
CA LEU A 73 -7.71 1.83 4.40
C LEU A 73 -7.63 0.62 5.35
N ALA A 74 -6.45 0.29 5.87
CA ALA A 74 -6.26 -0.81 6.81
C ALA A 74 -7.05 -0.58 8.10
N VAL A 75 -7.01 0.63 8.67
CA VAL A 75 -7.79 0.99 9.87
C VAL A 75 -9.28 0.89 9.59
N LEU A 76 -9.77 1.49 8.51
CA LEU A 76 -11.20 1.47 8.17
C LEU A 76 -11.70 0.05 7.92
N LYS A 77 -10.91 -0.79 7.26
CA LYS A 77 -11.26 -2.20 7.03
C LYS A 77 -11.26 -2.99 8.33
N SER A 78 -10.30 -2.77 9.22
CA SER A 78 -10.26 -3.41 10.53
C SER A 78 -11.51 -3.08 11.33
N LEU A 79 -11.90 -1.81 11.38
CA LEU A 79 -13.11 -1.38 12.07
C LEU A 79 -14.37 -2.01 11.44
N ALA A 80 -14.47 -2.03 10.11
CA ALA A 80 -15.60 -2.62 9.40
C ALA A 80 -15.72 -4.13 9.63
N MET A 81 -14.62 -4.81 9.94
CA MET A 81 -14.57 -6.25 10.26
C MET A 81 -14.64 -6.54 11.75
N ALA A 82 -14.88 -5.51 12.57
CA ALA A 82 -14.85 -5.61 14.05
C ALA A 82 -13.51 -6.15 14.61
N ILE A 83 -12.41 -5.89 13.89
CA ILE A 83 -11.05 -6.21 14.34
C ILE A 83 -10.45 -4.94 14.93
N THR A 84 -9.91 -5.03 16.13
CA THR A 84 -9.23 -3.89 16.75
C THR A 84 -7.85 -3.68 16.10
N PRO A 85 -7.48 -2.46 15.69
CA PRO A 85 -6.16 -2.18 15.12
C PRO A 85 -5.01 -2.51 16.08
N ASP A 86 -5.27 -2.45 17.40
CA ASP A 86 -4.27 -2.71 18.44
C ASP A 86 -3.98 -4.19 18.64
N ASN A 87 -4.91 -5.06 18.27
CA ASN A 87 -4.74 -6.50 18.34
C ASN A 87 -5.22 -7.19 17.06
N PRO A 88 -4.43 -7.11 15.98
CA PRO A 88 -4.81 -7.64 14.67
C PRO A 88 -4.85 -9.19 14.63
N CYS A 89 -4.27 -9.85 15.61
CA CYS A 89 -4.27 -11.31 15.75
C CYS A 89 -4.67 -11.72 17.15
N PRO A 90 -5.99 -11.82 17.46
CA PRO A 90 -6.48 -12.21 18.79
C PRO A 90 -6.02 -13.59 19.23
N THR A 91 -5.71 -14.50 18.30
CA THR A 91 -5.20 -15.84 18.58
C THR A 91 -3.77 -15.83 19.15
N GLY A 92 -3.04 -14.72 18.99
CA GLY A 92 -1.69 -14.55 19.50
C GLY A 92 -0.60 -15.26 18.69
N GLU A 93 -0.91 -15.80 17.52
CA GLU A 93 0.07 -16.40 16.62
C GLU A 93 1.06 -15.36 16.08
N VAL A 94 0.57 -14.15 15.82
CA VAL A 94 1.37 -13.00 15.43
C VAL A 94 1.24 -11.93 16.49
N ASN A 95 2.34 -11.50 17.06
CA ASN A 95 2.38 -10.46 18.07
C ASN A 95 2.92 -9.16 17.48
N ARG A 96 2.36 -8.03 17.94
CA ARG A 96 2.82 -6.68 17.59
C ARG A 96 4.27 -6.43 18.01
N VAL A 97 4.69 -7.05 19.09
CA VAL A 97 6.06 -6.97 19.61
C VAL A 97 6.56 -8.39 19.83
N VAL A 98 7.80 -8.65 19.48
CA VAL A 98 8.44 -9.95 19.74
C VAL A 98 8.39 -10.24 21.23
N LYS A 99 7.74 -11.34 21.61
CA LYS A 99 7.73 -11.78 23.00
C LYS A 99 9.09 -12.34 23.39
N GLY A 100 9.55 -12.02 24.59
CA GLY A 100 10.81 -12.56 25.11
C GLY A 100 12.07 -11.80 24.66
N VAL A 101 11.92 -10.53 24.25
CA VAL A 101 13.09 -9.68 24.00
C VAL A 101 13.87 -9.45 25.29
N THR A 102 15.15 -9.82 25.27
CA THR A 102 16.07 -9.49 26.35
C THR A 102 16.62 -8.09 26.12
N LEU A 103 16.39 -7.20 27.06
CA LEU A 103 16.97 -5.85 27.04
C LEU A 103 18.39 -5.89 27.61
N TYR A 104 19.35 -5.55 26.78
CA TYR A 104 20.73 -5.44 27.20
C TYR A 104 21.04 -3.98 27.63
N PRO A 105 21.77 -3.75 28.74
CA PRO A 105 22.13 -2.41 29.13
C PRO A 105 23.04 -1.76 28.08
N TYR A 106 22.66 -0.56 27.66
CA TYR A 106 23.50 0.23 26.76
C TYR A 106 24.63 0.90 27.56
N THR A 107 25.84 0.40 27.36
CA THR A 107 27.06 1.06 27.90
C THR A 107 27.63 1.97 26.82
N ARG A 108 27.52 3.29 27.05
CA ARG A 108 28.16 4.30 26.18
C ARG A 108 29.68 4.14 26.33
N LYS A 109 30.40 3.86 25.23
CA LYS A 109 31.85 3.91 25.14
C LYS A 109 32.32 5.35 25.03
#